data_ab220f814d1542b0897bd2dee8009329
#
_entry.id   ab220f814d1542b0897bd2dee8009329
#
_cell.length_a   1.000
_cell.length_b   1.000
_cell.length_c   1.000
_cell.angle_alpha   90.00
_cell.angle_beta   90.00
_cell.angle_gamma   90.00
#
_symmetry.space_group_name_H-M   'P 1'
#
loop_
_entity.id
_entity.type
_entity.pdbx_description
1 polymer ?
#
loop_
_entity_poly.entity_id
_entity_poly.type
_entity_poly.pdbx_seq_one_letter_code
_entity_poly.pdbx_strand_id
1 'polypeptide(L)'
;MKACDLAKGTVVELNGDPHIVEQLRTQTPSARGAATLYKVRFRNLRTRAKLDQTYKGDDALKECDFDTRKVEFSYSEGDRFTFMDQEDYSQYELMRDELGDATDYLVDGTEGIKALFKDGKLLGIQMPDSVDLEITECAPSMRGASVTARTKAATLETGLVLQVPEYMEQGARVRVDTRTGEFIQRAN
;
A
#
# COMPACT_ATOMS: atom_id res chain seq x y z
N MET A 1 13.40 -6.52 13.74
CA MET A 1 13.65 -6.74 12.29
C MET A 1 14.85 -5.93 11.83
N LYS A 2 15.44 -6.24 10.65
CA LYS A 2 16.50 -5.44 10.04
C LYS A 2 15.93 -4.47 9.00
N ALA A 3 16.70 -3.41 8.68
CA ALA A 3 16.27 -2.42 7.67
C ALA A 3 16.12 -3.01 6.25
N CYS A 4 16.85 -4.08 5.93
CA CYS A 4 16.69 -4.80 4.66
C CYS A 4 15.35 -5.56 4.55
N ASP A 5 14.67 -5.81 5.67
CA ASP A 5 13.39 -6.53 5.73
C ASP A 5 12.18 -5.56 5.67
N LEU A 6 12.44 -4.24 5.66
CA LEU A 6 11.39 -3.24 5.57
C LEU A 6 10.67 -3.32 4.22
N ALA A 7 9.35 -3.14 4.27
CA ALA A 7 8.49 -2.96 3.10
C ALA A 7 7.50 -1.82 3.36
N LYS A 8 6.89 -1.26 2.31
CA LYS A 8 5.78 -0.31 2.45
C LYS A 8 4.67 -0.98 3.29
N GLY A 9 4.11 -0.26 4.24
CA GLY A 9 3.10 -0.77 5.17
C GLY A 9 3.67 -1.47 6.42
N THR A 10 5.00 -1.70 6.49
CA THR A 10 5.63 -2.19 7.72
C THR A 10 5.52 -1.15 8.83
N VAL A 11 5.20 -1.60 10.05
CA VAL A 11 5.12 -0.70 11.21
C VAL A 11 6.23 -1.00 12.19
N VAL A 12 6.95 0.05 12.57
CA VAL A 12 8.08 -0.01 13.52
C VAL A 12 7.91 1.00 14.63
N GLU A 13 8.54 0.75 15.76
CA GLU A 13 8.59 1.70 16.88
C GLU A 13 9.83 2.60 16.72
N LEU A 14 9.61 3.90 16.54
CA LEU A 14 10.66 4.92 16.55
C LEU A 14 10.37 5.93 17.67
N ASN A 15 11.33 6.14 18.56
CA ASN A 15 11.21 7.06 19.69
C ASN A 15 9.98 6.80 20.61
N GLY A 16 9.53 5.53 20.72
CA GLY A 16 8.38 5.14 21.53
C GLY A 16 7.02 5.28 20.81
N ASP A 17 6.99 5.79 19.60
CA ASP A 17 5.79 5.93 18.78
C ASP A 17 5.74 4.96 17.61
N PRO A 18 4.55 4.49 17.22
CA PRO A 18 4.36 3.66 16.04
C PRO A 18 4.48 4.48 14.74
N HIS A 19 5.31 3.99 13.84
CA HIS A 19 5.53 4.58 12.54
C HIS A 19 5.31 3.56 11.43
N ILE A 20 4.51 3.91 10.44
CA ILE A 20 4.30 3.09 9.23
C ILE A 20 5.25 3.54 8.12
N VAL A 21 5.80 2.59 7.38
CA VAL A 21 6.61 2.87 6.18
C VAL A 21 5.67 3.30 5.04
N GLU A 22 5.74 4.57 4.62
CA GLU A 22 5.01 5.10 3.46
C GLU A 22 5.77 4.86 2.16
N GLN A 23 7.08 5.10 2.18
CA GLN A 23 7.94 4.94 1.01
C GLN A 23 9.27 4.31 1.39
N LEU A 24 9.77 3.45 0.53
CA LEU A 24 11.07 2.81 0.66
C LEU A 24 11.80 2.90 -0.68
N ARG A 25 13.03 3.40 -0.64
CA ARG A 25 13.93 3.44 -1.80
C ARG A 25 15.25 2.82 -1.43
N THR A 26 15.66 1.81 -2.19
CA THR A 26 16.96 1.16 -2.03
C THR A 26 17.97 1.84 -2.94
N GLN A 27 19.10 2.27 -2.38
CA GLN A 27 20.22 2.83 -3.11
C GLN A 27 21.39 1.85 -3.03
N THR A 28 21.65 1.17 -4.13
CA THR A 28 22.84 0.31 -4.30
C THR A 28 24.09 1.15 -4.46
N PRO A 29 25.19 0.79 -3.79
CA PRO A 29 26.43 1.55 -3.87
C PRO A 29 27.10 1.38 -5.24
N SER A 30 27.70 2.45 -5.73
CA SER A 30 28.53 2.44 -6.95
C SER A 30 29.97 2.00 -6.67
N ALA A 31 30.43 2.04 -5.41
CA ALA A 31 31.79 1.70 -5.00
C ALA A 31 31.86 0.31 -4.38
N ARG A 32 32.94 -0.41 -4.67
CA ARG A 32 33.20 -1.77 -4.12
C ARG A 32 33.34 -1.70 -2.60
N GLY A 33 32.51 -2.45 -1.86
CA GLY A 33 32.56 -2.49 -0.39
C GLY A 33 31.68 -1.46 0.34
N ALA A 34 30.96 -0.58 -0.36
CA ALA A 34 29.98 0.30 0.28
C ALA A 34 28.66 -0.43 0.58
N ALA A 35 28.02 -0.10 1.68
CA ALA A 35 26.76 -0.72 2.09
C ALA A 35 25.58 -0.19 1.27
N THR A 36 24.59 -1.05 1.00
CA THR A 36 23.30 -0.64 0.46
C THR A 36 22.57 0.24 1.48
N LEU A 37 22.04 1.36 1.01
CA LEU A 37 21.28 2.29 1.83
C LEU A 37 19.79 2.17 1.53
N TYR A 38 19.01 2.21 2.59
CA TYR A 38 17.54 2.17 2.59
C TYR A 38 17.03 3.53 3.03
N LYS A 39 16.53 4.33 2.07
CA LYS A 39 15.88 5.62 2.34
C LYS A 39 14.40 5.36 2.58
N VAL A 40 13.97 5.62 3.80
CA VAL A 40 12.64 5.29 4.27
C VAL A 40 11.91 6.56 4.68
N ARG A 41 10.71 6.74 4.15
CA ARG A 41 9.77 7.73 4.66
C ARG A 41 8.77 7.02 5.57
N PHE A 42 8.76 7.44 6.80
CA PHE A 42 7.80 7.00 7.81
C PHE A 42 6.72 8.05 8.03
N ARG A 43 5.54 7.60 8.43
CA ARG A 43 4.49 8.43 8.99
C ARG A 43 4.19 7.96 10.41
N ASN A 44 4.26 8.86 11.37
CA ASN A 44 3.86 8.58 12.73
C ASN A 44 2.33 8.35 12.77
N LEU A 45 1.89 7.21 13.29
CA LEU A 45 0.47 6.84 13.33
C LEU A 45 -0.34 7.62 14.37
N ARG A 46 0.33 8.29 15.32
CA ARG A 46 -0.34 9.13 16.33
C ARG A 46 -0.41 10.59 15.92
N THR A 47 0.74 11.16 15.48
CA THR A 47 0.86 12.60 15.20
C THR A 47 0.71 12.94 13.72
N ARG A 48 0.69 11.93 12.85
CA ARG A 48 0.67 12.05 11.37
C ARG A 48 1.92 12.71 10.78
N ALA A 49 2.90 13.05 11.59
CA ALA A 49 4.14 13.65 11.14
C ALA A 49 4.93 12.68 10.27
N LYS A 50 5.50 13.20 9.18
CA LYS A 50 6.39 12.46 8.29
C LYS A 50 7.83 12.56 8.76
N LEU A 51 8.57 11.46 8.68
CA LEU A 51 9.96 11.35 9.10
C LEU A 51 10.74 10.60 8.03
N ASP A 52 11.74 11.26 7.44
CA ASP A 52 12.65 10.63 6.49
C ASP A 52 13.92 10.17 7.23
N GLN A 53 14.28 8.89 7.08
CA GLN A 53 15.49 8.32 7.64
C GLN A 53 16.21 7.43 6.64
N THR A 54 17.52 7.26 6.84
CA THR A 54 18.36 6.40 6.01
C THR A 54 19.06 5.38 6.90
N TYR A 55 18.94 4.11 6.51
CA TYR A 55 19.51 2.96 7.21
C TYR A 55 20.47 2.20 6.33
N LYS A 56 21.41 1.49 6.96
CA LYS A 56 22.14 0.39 6.33
C LYS A 56 21.32 -0.90 6.47
N GLY A 57 21.54 -1.88 5.59
CA GLY A 57 20.76 -3.11 5.59
C GLY A 57 20.74 -3.86 6.93
N ASP A 58 21.82 -3.81 7.69
CA ASP A 58 21.95 -4.50 8.99
C ASP A 58 21.45 -3.69 10.19
N ASP A 59 21.05 -2.43 10.01
CA ASP A 59 20.53 -1.61 11.09
C ASP A 59 19.26 -2.25 11.67
N ALA A 60 19.23 -2.38 13.00
CA ALA A 60 18.11 -2.99 13.71
C ALA A 60 17.01 -1.97 13.97
N LEU A 61 15.76 -2.36 13.67
CA LEU A 61 14.57 -1.60 14.01
C LEU A 61 13.72 -2.42 14.98
N LYS A 62 13.10 -1.73 15.91
CA LYS A 62 12.19 -2.35 16.87
C LYS A 62 10.83 -2.52 16.21
N GLU A 63 10.33 -3.75 16.19
CA GLU A 63 8.97 -4.05 15.77
C GLU A 63 7.99 -3.47 16.78
N CYS A 64 6.85 -3.00 16.31
CA CYS A 64 5.82 -2.49 17.18
C CYS A 64 4.78 -3.57 17.42
N ASP A 65 4.45 -3.84 18.69
CA ASP A 65 3.33 -4.70 19.04
C ASP A 65 2.01 -3.98 18.84
N PHE A 66 1.13 -4.62 18.05
CA PHE A 66 -0.23 -4.18 17.77
C PHE A 66 -1.20 -5.32 17.98
N ASP A 67 -2.36 -4.98 18.50
CA ASP A 67 -3.53 -5.81 18.30
C ASP A 67 -4.02 -5.58 16.88
N THR A 68 -4.14 -6.65 16.12
CA THR A 68 -4.64 -6.58 14.75
C THR A 68 -6.00 -7.25 14.63
N ARG A 69 -6.94 -6.60 13.93
CA ARG A 69 -8.23 -7.17 13.60
C ARG A 69 -8.42 -7.18 12.10
N LYS A 70 -9.06 -8.23 11.60
CA LYS A 70 -9.43 -8.31 10.19
C LYS A 70 -10.65 -7.45 9.96
N VAL A 71 -10.53 -6.51 9.03
CA VAL A 71 -11.62 -5.63 8.64
C VAL A 71 -11.79 -5.65 7.13
N GLU A 72 -12.98 -5.29 6.68
CA GLU A 72 -13.26 -5.01 5.27
C GLU A 72 -13.61 -3.54 5.11
N PHE A 73 -13.32 -2.97 3.97
CA PHE A 73 -13.78 -1.63 3.62
C PHE A 73 -15.25 -1.70 3.23
N SER A 74 -16.10 -0.92 3.90
CA SER A 74 -17.53 -0.92 3.64
C SER A 74 -17.94 0.17 2.67
N TYR A 75 -17.64 1.42 2.98
CA TYR A 75 -17.97 2.58 2.12
C TYR A 75 -17.16 3.82 2.52
N SER A 76 -17.20 4.83 1.65
CA SER A 76 -16.68 6.16 1.96
C SER A 76 -17.76 7.23 1.80
N GLU A 77 -17.71 8.24 2.66
CA GLU A 77 -18.55 9.43 2.60
C GLU A 77 -17.66 10.67 2.68
N GLY A 78 -17.41 11.29 1.55
CA GLY A 78 -16.43 12.37 1.43
C GLY A 78 -15.02 11.91 1.80
N ASP A 79 -14.44 12.50 2.85
CA ASP A 79 -13.12 12.14 3.35
C ASP A 79 -13.14 11.10 4.47
N ARG A 80 -14.30 10.55 4.79
CA ARG A 80 -14.49 9.55 5.83
C ARG A 80 -14.60 8.17 5.21
N PHE A 81 -13.80 7.22 5.70
CA PHE A 81 -13.75 5.83 5.25
C PHE A 81 -14.15 4.92 6.40
N THR A 82 -15.16 4.07 6.16
CA THR A 82 -15.73 3.17 7.16
C THR A 82 -15.26 1.75 6.89
N PHE A 83 -14.74 1.12 7.92
CA PHE A 83 -14.29 -0.27 7.92
C PHE A 83 -15.13 -1.08 8.91
N MET A 84 -15.47 -2.30 8.57
CA MET A 84 -16.22 -3.22 9.40
C MET A 84 -15.36 -4.39 9.85
N ASP A 85 -15.36 -4.65 11.16
CA ASP A 85 -14.72 -5.82 11.74
C ASP A 85 -15.46 -7.08 11.29
N GLN A 86 -14.70 -8.09 10.84
CA GLN A 86 -15.28 -9.35 10.35
C GLN A 86 -15.72 -10.32 11.47
N GLU A 87 -15.31 -10.05 12.72
CA GLU A 87 -15.65 -10.90 13.85
C GLU A 87 -16.87 -10.39 14.63
N ASP A 88 -16.88 -9.11 14.99
CA ASP A 88 -17.90 -8.51 15.84
C ASP A 88 -18.79 -7.48 15.13
N TYR A 89 -18.51 -7.21 13.83
CA TYR A 89 -19.21 -6.22 12.99
C TYR A 89 -19.12 -4.78 13.51
N SER A 90 -18.19 -4.50 14.40
CA SER A 90 -17.91 -3.13 14.84
C SER A 90 -17.42 -2.29 13.67
N GLN A 91 -17.88 -1.03 13.62
CA GLN A 91 -17.48 -0.10 12.58
C GLN A 91 -16.40 0.85 13.10
N TYR A 92 -15.39 1.06 12.27
CA TYR A 92 -14.28 1.96 12.52
C TYR A 92 -14.18 2.97 11.40
N GLU A 93 -13.96 4.21 11.75
CA GLU A 93 -13.83 5.30 10.80
C GLU A 93 -12.41 5.85 10.81
N LEU A 94 -11.87 6.10 9.62
CA LEU A 94 -10.61 6.80 9.39
C LEU A 94 -10.82 7.89 8.35
N MET A 95 -10.08 8.98 8.52
CA MET A 95 -10.10 10.07 7.57
C MET A 95 -9.10 9.80 6.43
N ARG A 96 -9.33 10.41 5.26
CA ARG A 96 -8.47 10.29 4.07
C ARG A 96 -6.99 10.57 4.37
N ASP A 97 -6.70 11.59 5.16
CA ASP A 97 -5.33 11.95 5.56
C ASP A 97 -4.66 10.90 6.46
N GLU A 98 -5.48 10.13 7.20
CA GLU A 98 -5.01 9.01 8.01
C GLU A 98 -4.66 7.79 7.18
N LEU A 99 -5.36 7.58 6.07
CA LEU A 99 -5.15 6.47 5.14
C LEU A 99 -3.99 6.72 4.16
N GLY A 100 -3.81 7.98 3.74
CA GLY A 100 -2.80 8.34 2.73
C GLY A 100 -3.03 7.58 1.43
N ASP A 101 -1.95 7.01 0.86
CA ASP A 101 -2.00 6.28 -0.42
C ASP A 101 -2.87 5.00 -0.38
N ALA A 102 -3.30 4.54 0.80
CA ALA A 102 -4.17 3.36 0.89
C ALA A 102 -5.53 3.59 0.20
N THR A 103 -5.97 4.85 0.12
CA THR A 103 -7.22 5.23 -0.55
C THR A 103 -7.26 4.85 -2.03
N ASP A 104 -6.09 4.76 -2.68
CA ASP A 104 -5.96 4.42 -4.10
C ASP A 104 -6.26 2.93 -4.38
N TYR A 105 -6.43 2.13 -3.34
CA TYR A 105 -6.64 0.68 -3.41
C TYR A 105 -7.95 0.23 -2.74
N LEU A 106 -8.75 1.16 -2.20
CA LEU A 106 -9.98 0.85 -1.49
C LEU A 106 -11.19 0.93 -2.43
N VAL A 107 -11.86 -0.19 -2.61
CA VAL A 107 -13.17 -0.31 -3.25
C VAL A 107 -14.10 -1.07 -2.31
N ASP A 108 -15.42 -0.87 -2.48
CA ASP A 108 -16.42 -1.52 -1.63
C ASP A 108 -16.18 -3.04 -1.58
N GLY A 109 -16.12 -3.59 -0.37
CA GLY A 109 -15.84 -5.00 -0.15
C GLY A 109 -14.37 -5.41 -0.27
N THR A 110 -13.41 -4.47 -0.25
CA THR A 110 -11.98 -4.83 -0.19
C THR A 110 -11.69 -5.60 1.09
N GLU A 111 -11.30 -6.86 0.93
CA GLU A 111 -10.97 -7.78 2.03
C GLU A 111 -9.46 -7.84 2.32
N GLY A 112 -9.12 -8.51 3.43
CA GLY A 112 -7.72 -8.74 3.81
C GLY A 112 -7.04 -7.55 4.47
N ILE A 113 -7.76 -6.48 4.71
CA ILE A 113 -7.28 -5.31 5.44
C ILE A 113 -7.15 -5.67 6.93
N LYS A 114 -6.09 -5.19 7.56
CA LYS A 114 -5.88 -5.31 9.00
C LYS A 114 -5.97 -3.95 9.65
N ALA A 115 -6.89 -3.78 10.58
CA ALA A 115 -6.94 -2.62 11.47
C ALA A 115 -5.90 -2.80 12.58
N LEU A 116 -5.12 -1.76 12.83
CA LEU A 116 -4.01 -1.74 13.78
C LEU A 116 -4.43 -0.98 15.03
N PHE A 117 -4.47 -1.67 16.18
CA PHE A 117 -4.83 -1.10 17.46
C PHE A 117 -3.64 -1.04 18.40
N LYS A 118 -3.54 0.02 19.18
CA LYS A 118 -2.62 0.10 20.32
C LYS A 118 -3.36 0.77 21.47
N ASP A 119 -3.28 0.15 22.65
CA ASP A 119 -3.98 0.63 23.86
C ASP A 119 -5.49 0.83 23.61
N GLY A 120 -6.12 -0.06 22.82
CA GLY A 120 -7.55 0.00 22.47
C GLY A 120 -7.94 1.09 21.46
N LYS A 121 -6.99 1.85 20.91
CA LYS A 121 -7.25 2.88 19.91
C LYS A 121 -6.84 2.41 18.52
N LEU A 122 -7.73 2.63 17.54
CA LEU A 122 -7.39 2.46 16.13
C LEU A 122 -6.35 3.50 15.72
N LEU A 123 -5.21 3.04 15.20
CA LEU A 123 -4.12 3.89 14.74
C LEU A 123 -4.07 4.01 13.22
N GLY A 124 -4.59 3.04 12.52
CA GLY A 124 -4.55 2.97 11.06
C GLY A 124 -4.87 1.59 10.56
N ILE A 125 -4.65 1.39 9.27
CA ILE A 125 -4.84 0.10 8.60
C ILE A 125 -3.55 -0.35 7.91
N GLN A 126 -3.46 -1.66 7.71
CA GLN A 126 -2.49 -2.29 6.83
C GLN A 126 -3.23 -2.94 5.68
N MET A 127 -2.90 -2.54 4.46
CA MET A 127 -3.47 -3.11 3.23
C MET A 127 -2.96 -4.54 3.01
N PRO A 128 -3.75 -5.40 2.33
CA PRO A 128 -3.23 -6.67 1.81
C PRO A 128 -2.11 -6.41 0.78
N ASP A 129 -1.27 -7.38 0.51
CA ASP A 129 -0.16 -7.25 -0.43
C ASP A 129 -0.62 -6.96 -1.87
N SER A 130 -1.84 -7.36 -2.21
CA SER A 130 -2.45 -7.08 -3.52
C SER A 130 -3.95 -6.93 -3.42
N VAL A 131 -4.53 -6.16 -4.36
CA VAL A 131 -5.97 -5.95 -4.53
C VAL A 131 -6.35 -6.14 -5.98
N ASP A 132 -7.62 -6.51 -6.23
CA ASP A 132 -8.17 -6.66 -7.58
C ASP A 132 -9.06 -5.45 -7.89
N LEU A 133 -8.68 -4.67 -8.93
CA LEU A 133 -9.36 -3.44 -9.34
C LEU A 133 -9.77 -3.50 -10.81
N GLU A 134 -10.86 -2.82 -11.16
CA GLU A 134 -11.35 -2.74 -12.54
C GLU A 134 -10.70 -1.60 -13.31
N ILE A 135 -10.36 -1.84 -14.58
CA ILE A 135 -9.89 -0.79 -15.50
C ILE A 135 -11.11 -0.01 -16.01
N THR A 136 -11.20 1.26 -15.62
CA THR A 136 -12.28 2.16 -16.08
C THR A 136 -11.93 2.88 -17.37
N GLU A 137 -10.63 3.11 -17.64
CA GLU A 137 -10.17 3.77 -18.86
C GLU A 137 -8.80 3.26 -19.27
N CYS A 138 -8.64 2.93 -20.55
CA CYS A 138 -7.34 2.67 -21.17
C CYS A 138 -7.43 2.86 -22.70
N ALA A 139 -6.27 3.07 -23.33
CA ALA A 139 -6.21 3.10 -24.79
C ALA A 139 -6.61 1.74 -25.39
N PRO A 140 -7.29 1.70 -26.54
CA PRO A 140 -7.62 0.45 -27.22
C PRO A 140 -6.34 -0.33 -27.59
N SER A 141 -6.43 -1.66 -27.59
CA SER A 141 -5.32 -2.52 -28.02
C SER A 141 -5.03 -2.32 -29.52
N MET A 142 -3.78 -2.03 -29.85
CA MET A 142 -3.36 -1.87 -31.24
C MET A 142 -3.09 -3.24 -31.89
N ARG A 143 -3.90 -3.64 -32.86
CA ARG A 143 -3.69 -4.85 -33.67
C ARG A 143 -2.46 -4.66 -34.57
N GLY A 144 -1.49 -5.56 -34.50
CA GLY A 144 -0.33 -5.60 -35.41
C GLY A 144 1.00 -5.09 -34.85
N ALA A 145 1.07 -4.66 -33.59
CA ALA A 145 2.34 -4.40 -32.94
C ALA A 145 2.88 -5.69 -32.30
N SER A 146 4.18 -5.95 -32.37
CA SER A 146 4.81 -7.10 -31.71
C SER A 146 4.42 -7.12 -30.23
N VAL A 147 3.83 -8.22 -29.78
CA VAL A 147 3.16 -8.41 -28.49
C VAL A 147 4.14 -8.38 -27.30
N THR A 148 5.43 -8.32 -27.56
CA THR A 148 6.47 -8.43 -26.54
C THR A 148 6.76 -7.08 -25.90
N ALA A 149 6.45 -6.96 -24.59
CA ALA A 149 6.91 -5.93 -23.66
C ALA A 149 6.37 -4.51 -23.84
N ARG A 150 5.25 -4.29 -24.50
CA ARG A 150 4.61 -2.96 -24.52
C ARG A 150 3.58 -2.85 -23.40
N THR A 151 3.65 -1.74 -22.70
CA THR A 151 2.65 -1.35 -21.69
C THR A 151 1.94 -0.08 -22.14
N LYS A 152 0.74 0.11 -21.62
CA LYS A 152 -0.05 1.34 -21.78
C LYS A 152 -0.58 1.79 -20.43
N ALA A 153 -0.84 3.08 -20.28
CA ALA A 153 -1.48 3.61 -19.09
C ALA A 153 -2.95 3.15 -19.04
N ALA A 154 -3.37 2.75 -17.86
CA ALA A 154 -4.76 2.45 -17.53
C ALA A 154 -5.16 3.15 -16.25
N THR A 155 -6.37 3.71 -16.22
CA THR A 155 -7.00 4.29 -15.04
C THR A 155 -7.92 3.24 -14.44
N LEU A 156 -7.78 3.02 -13.14
CA LEU A 156 -8.59 2.08 -12.39
C LEU A 156 -9.80 2.78 -11.74
N GLU A 157 -10.76 2.00 -11.25
CA GLU A 157 -12.00 2.47 -10.61
C GLU A 157 -11.76 3.39 -9.40
N THR A 158 -10.61 3.28 -8.75
CA THR A 158 -10.18 4.18 -7.66
C THR A 158 -9.58 5.50 -8.15
N GLY A 159 -9.34 5.65 -9.45
CA GLY A 159 -8.60 6.76 -10.05
C GLY A 159 -7.09 6.54 -10.12
N LEU A 160 -6.58 5.42 -9.60
CA LEU A 160 -5.17 5.07 -9.72
C LEU A 160 -4.81 4.82 -11.18
N VAL A 161 -3.69 5.41 -11.63
CA VAL A 161 -3.16 5.21 -12.98
C VAL A 161 -1.90 4.36 -12.91
N LEU A 162 -1.88 3.24 -13.63
CA LEU A 162 -0.71 2.37 -13.70
C LEU A 162 -0.45 1.84 -15.11
N GLN A 163 0.70 1.21 -15.30
CA GLN A 163 1.08 0.59 -16.57
C GLN A 163 0.57 -0.84 -16.61
N VAL A 164 -0.21 -1.16 -17.63
CA VAL A 164 -0.72 -2.52 -17.90
C VAL A 164 -0.22 -3.03 -19.25
N PRO A 165 -0.14 -4.36 -19.46
CA PRO A 165 0.16 -4.91 -20.78
C PRO A 165 -0.82 -4.44 -21.85
N GLU A 166 -0.33 -4.29 -23.09
CA GLU A 166 -1.08 -3.76 -24.23
C GLU A 166 -2.41 -4.49 -24.52
N TYR A 167 -2.50 -5.80 -24.20
CA TYR A 167 -3.70 -6.62 -24.40
C TYR A 167 -4.83 -6.38 -23.41
N MET A 168 -4.59 -5.61 -22.32
CA MET A 168 -5.63 -5.29 -21.35
C MET A 168 -6.63 -4.31 -21.95
N GLU A 169 -7.89 -4.48 -21.60
CA GLU A 169 -9.01 -3.67 -22.10
C GLU A 169 -9.82 -3.07 -20.96
N GLN A 170 -10.58 -2.04 -21.24
CA GLN A 170 -11.54 -1.45 -20.30
C GLN A 170 -12.54 -2.53 -19.83
N GLY A 171 -12.91 -2.51 -18.55
CA GLY A 171 -13.76 -3.51 -17.90
C GLY A 171 -13.00 -4.76 -17.44
N ALA A 172 -11.70 -4.89 -17.76
CA ALA A 172 -10.91 -6.00 -17.24
C ALA A 172 -10.49 -5.74 -15.78
N ARG A 173 -10.51 -6.78 -14.96
CA ARG A 173 -9.98 -6.70 -13.60
C ARG A 173 -8.49 -7.02 -13.58
N VAL A 174 -7.74 -6.26 -12.80
CA VAL A 174 -6.29 -6.39 -12.67
C VAL A 174 -5.92 -6.52 -11.21
N ARG A 175 -4.94 -7.40 -10.94
CA ARG A 175 -4.32 -7.50 -9.63
C ARG A 175 -3.16 -6.53 -9.55
N VAL A 176 -3.19 -5.69 -8.51
CA VAL A 176 -2.21 -4.62 -8.27
C VAL A 176 -1.48 -4.88 -6.95
N ASP A 177 -0.17 -4.78 -6.96
CA ASP A 177 0.64 -4.81 -5.72
C ASP A 177 0.45 -3.46 -4.98
N THR A 178 -0.07 -3.50 -3.77
CA THR A 178 -0.36 -2.29 -2.97
C THR A 178 0.90 -1.59 -2.45
N ARG A 179 2.03 -2.30 -2.44
CA ARG A 179 3.32 -1.77 -1.96
C ARG A 179 4.04 -0.99 -3.04
N THR A 180 4.01 -1.51 -4.29
CA THR A 180 4.71 -0.91 -5.44
C THR A 180 3.79 -0.08 -6.34
N GLY A 181 2.48 -0.33 -6.31
CA GLY A 181 1.51 0.25 -7.23
C GLY A 181 1.57 -0.34 -8.64
N GLU A 182 2.18 -1.52 -8.80
CA GLU A 182 2.41 -2.13 -10.10
C GLU A 182 1.40 -3.23 -10.41
N PHE A 183 1.14 -3.40 -11.71
CA PHE A 183 0.35 -4.50 -12.21
C PHE A 183 1.06 -5.84 -11.95
N ILE A 184 0.36 -6.81 -11.37
CA ILE A 184 0.86 -8.17 -11.19
C ILE A 184 0.35 -9.07 -12.32
N GLN A 185 -0.96 -9.15 -12.46
CA GLN A 185 -1.62 -10.03 -13.43
C GLN A 185 -3.07 -9.63 -13.66
N ARG A 186 -3.69 -10.21 -14.68
CA ARG A 186 -5.14 -10.14 -14.85
C ARG A 186 -5.82 -10.91 -13.72
N ALA A 187 -6.84 -10.31 -13.10
CA ALA A 187 -7.75 -10.98 -12.17
C ALA A 187 -8.95 -11.56 -12.96
N ASN A 188 -9.52 -12.63 -12.45
CA ASN A 188 -10.69 -13.28 -13.07
C ASN A 188 -11.99 -12.70 -12.52
#